data_65ac664db82ca697ed7dbc2823def75f
#
_entry.id   65ac664db82ca697ed7dbc2823def75f
#
_cell.length_a   1.000
_cell.length_b   1.000
_cell.length_c   1.000
_cell.angle_alpha   90.00
_cell.angle_beta   90.00
_cell.angle_gamma   90.00
#
_symmetry.space_group_name_H-M   'P 1'
#
loop_
_entity.id
_entity.type
_entity.pdbx_description
1 polymer ?
#
loop_
_entity_poly.entity_id
_entity_poly.type
_entity_poly.pdbx_seq_one_letter_code
_entity_poly.pdbx_strand_id
1 'polypeptide(L)'
;ILCARSENGENAVGKFILIGDHKQLPAVVLQNTEQSEIYDEGLRSAGLKNLKDSLFERLYRTLQTSSEDLFPDSASVSAPNHRSFDMLCKQGRMHPEVAHFANQAFYEGRLLPVGLPHQMEDNQDVQRMVFLPSEPEPQGTSAKVNHSEARIVARIAADVYQQYGGTFDGMRTLGIITPYRSQIALIRKEIVKMGIPELNSILVDTVERFQGSERDVIIYSFCVNYPYQLRFLSNLTEENGVFIDCLLYTSP
;
A
#
# COMPACT_ATOMS: atom_id res chain seq x y z
N ILE A 1 2.23 0.90 27.05
CA ILE A 1 2.00 2.33 27.31
C ILE A 1 0.53 2.60 27.57
N LEU A 2 -0.42 2.15 26.72
CA LEU A 2 -1.86 2.43 26.87
C LEU A 2 -2.46 1.89 28.17
N CYS A 3 -1.89 0.83 28.73
CA CYS A 3 -2.31 0.23 29.99
C CYS A 3 -1.44 0.65 31.18
N ALA A 4 -0.56 1.64 31.02
CA ALA A 4 0.29 2.11 32.09
C ALA A 4 -0.56 2.69 33.23
N ARG A 5 -0.20 2.37 34.46
CA ARG A 5 -0.82 2.90 35.66
C ARG A 5 0.15 3.84 36.37
N SER A 6 -0.39 4.89 36.95
CA SER A 6 0.33 5.75 37.89
C SER A 6 0.54 5.03 39.21
N GLU A 7 1.37 5.57 40.10
CA GLU A 7 1.60 5.02 41.43
C GLU A 7 0.29 4.91 42.26
N ASN A 8 -0.69 5.76 41.96
CA ASN A 8 -2.01 5.76 42.59
C ASN A 8 -2.99 4.73 41.98
N GLY A 9 -2.55 3.92 41.00
CA GLY A 9 -3.39 2.94 40.33
C GLY A 9 -4.30 3.50 39.23
N GLU A 10 -4.29 4.81 39.00
CA GLU A 10 -5.04 5.46 37.92
C GLU A 10 -4.34 5.28 36.58
N ASN A 11 -5.07 5.54 35.48
CA ASN A 11 -4.46 5.51 34.16
C ASN A 11 -3.36 6.59 34.05
N ALA A 12 -2.14 6.19 33.75
CA ALA A 12 -1.02 7.11 33.57
C ALA A 12 -1.19 7.98 32.30
N VAL A 13 -2.01 7.54 31.36
CA VAL A 13 -2.33 8.27 30.12
C VAL A 13 -3.81 8.62 30.13
N GLY A 14 -4.14 9.89 30.22
CA GLY A 14 -5.52 10.38 30.24
C GLY A 14 -6.19 10.38 28.85
N LYS A 15 -5.41 10.57 27.79
CA LYS A 15 -5.89 10.59 26.40
C LYS A 15 -4.77 10.15 25.46
N PHE A 16 -5.13 9.40 24.43
CA PHE A 16 -4.21 9.07 23.33
C PHE A 16 -4.91 9.27 21.97
N ILE A 17 -4.14 9.56 20.96
CA ILE A 17 -4.58 9.68 19.59
C ILE A 17 -3.76 8.67 18.78
N LEU A 18 -4.46 7.77 18.08
CA LEU A 18 -3.85 6.82 17.16
C LEU A 18 -4.01 7.37 15.75
N ILE A 19 -2.91 7.44 15.01
CA ILE A 19 -2.89 7.85 13.61
C ILE A 19 -2.34 6.67 12.81
N GLY A 20 -3.08 6.24 11.78
CA GLY A 20 -2.68 5.10 10.97
C GLY A 20 -3.68 4.84 9.85
N ASP A 21 -3.38 3.83 9.07
CA ASP A 21 -4.22 3.37 7.98
C ASP A 21 -4.22 1.83 7.96
N HIS A 22 -5.35 1.24 8.34
CA HIS A 22 -5.51 -0.21 8.39
C HIS A 22 -5.68 -0.85 7.00
N LYS A 23 -5.82 -0.04 5.95
CA LYS A 23 -5.87 -0.48 4.56
C LYS A 23 -4.48 -0.55 3.91
N GLN A 24 -3.44 -0.04 4.58
CA GLN A 24 -2.05 -0.20 4.15
C GLN A 24 -1.44 -1.49 4.69
N LEU A 25 -0.16 -1.74 4.36
CA LEU A 25 0.54 -2.96 4.72
C LEU A 25 0.38 -3.30 6.21
N PRO A 26 -0.13 -4.50 6.53
CA PRO A 26 -0.26 -4.95 7.92
C PRO A 26 1.12 -5.27 8.52
N ALA A 27 1.16 -5.37 9.84
CA ALA A 27 2.32 -5.93 10.52
C ALA A 27 2.55 -7.39 10.07
N VAL A 28 3.82 -7.78 9.94
CA VAL A 28 4.17 -9.17 9.60
C VAL A 28 3.77 -10.09 10.75
N VAL A 29 2.82 -10.98 10.50
CA VAL A 29 2.37 -12.00 11.43
C VAL A 29 2.79 -13.37 10.93
N LEU A 30 3.57 -14.09 11.74
CA LEU A 30 4.15 -15.38 11.35
C LEU A 30 3.15 -16.55 11.54
N GLN A 31 2.12 -16.37 12.37
CA GLN A 31 1.10 -17.39 12.59
C GLN A 31 0.23 -17.57 11.35
N ASN A 32 -0.17 -18.80 11.07
CA ASN A 32 -1.20 -19.08 10.07
C ASN A 32 -2.59 -18.64 10.57
N THR A 33 -3.61 -18.73 9.73
CA THR A 33 -4.97 -18.28 10.05
C THR A 33 -5.54 -19.04 11.25
N GLU A 34 -5.40 -20.36 11.29
CA GLU A 34 -5.92 -21.20 12.38
C GLU A 34 -5.25 -20.87 13.73
N GLN A 35 -3.93 -20.67 13.73
CA GLN A 35 -3.16 -20.31 14.94
C GLN A 35 -3.45 -18.89 15.42
N SER A 36 -4.00 -18.06 14.56
CA SER A 36 -4.28 -16.65 14.87
C SER A 36 -5.70 -16.44 15.40
N GLU A 37 -6.60 -17.39 15.19
CA GLU A 37 -7.97 -17.27 15.65
C GLU A 37 -8.11 -17.37 17.16
N ILE A 38 -9.01 -16.56 17.72
CA ILE A 38 -9.33 -16.52 19.14
C ILE A 38 -10.68 -17.21 19.34
N TYR A 39 -10.70 -18.23 20.17
CA TYR A 39 -11.90 -19.00 20.49
C TYR A 39 -12.53 -18.62 21.84
N ASP A 40 -11.81 -17.88 22.70
CA ASP A 40 -12.34 -17.39 23.98
C ASP A 40 -13.45 -16.35 23.74
N GLU A 41 -14.63 -16.64 24.26
CA GLU A 41 -15.82 -15.80 24.08
C GLU A 41 -15.67 -14.42 24.72
N GLY A 42 -14.97 -14.32 25.86
CA GLY A 42 -14.72 -13.05 26.53
C GLY A 42 -13.82 -12.14 25.71
N LEU A 43 -12.77 -12.70 25.11
CA LEU A 43 -11.89 -11.94 24.24
C LEU A 43 -12.58 -11.56 22.91
N ARG A 44 -13.40 -12.45 22.36
CA ARG A 44 -14.16 -12.17 21.13
C ARG A 44 -15.20 -11.06 21.36
N SER A 45 -15.91 -11.08 22.48
CA SER A 45 -16.86 -10.01 22.84
C SER A 45 -16.18 -8.68 23.12
N ALA A 46 -14.91 -8.70 23.57
CA ALA A 46 -14.07 -7.51 23.67
C ALA A 46 -13.46 -7.04 22.33
N GLY A 47 -13.89 -7.63 21.20
CA GLY A 47 -13.44 -7.25 19.85
C GLY A 47 -12.15 -7.92 19.38
N LEU A 48 -11.57 -8.86 20.17
CA LEU A 48 -10.37 -9.59 19.78
C LEU A 48 -10.76 -10.92 19.12
N LYS A 49 -10.95 -10.91 17.81
CA LYS A 49 -11.36 -12.09 17.03
C LYS A 49 -10.18 -12.85 16.44
N ASN A 50 -9.12 -12.14 16.10
CA ASN A 50 -7.94 -12.68 15.44
C ASN A 50 -6.67 -11.93 15.90
N LEU A 51 -5.55 -12.64 16.07
CA LEU A 51 -4.25 -12.05 16.46
C LEU A 51 -3.53 -11.31 15.33
N LYS A 52 -3.98 -11.49 14.09
CA LYS A 52 -3.43 -10.75 12.93
C LYS A 52 -3.88 -9.30 12.89
N ASP A 53 -5.06 -9.01 13.44
CA ASP A 53 -5.62 -7.67 13.45
C ASP A 53 -4.77 -6.74 14.31
N SER A 54 -4.36 -5.62 13.74
CA SER A 54 -3.66 -4.59 14.52
C SER A 54 -4.55 -3.99 15.60
N LEU A 55 -3.94 -3.44 16.65
CA LEU A 55 -4.70 -2.71 17.67
C LEU A 55 -5.52 -1.57 17.06
N PHE A 56 -4.93 -0.87 16.08
CA PHE A 56 -5.59 0.22 15.37
C PHE A 56 -6.86 -0.25 14.66
N GLU A 57 -6.77 -1.33 13.90
CA GLU A 57 -7.90 -1.91 13.16
C GLU A 57 -9.01 -2.40 14.09
N ARG A 58 -8.65 -3.08 15.17
CA ARG A 58 -9.64 -3.53 16.18
C ARG A 58 -10.38 -2.37 16.81
N LEU A 59 -9.68 -1.33 17.25
CA LEU A 59 -10.29 -0.14 17.82
C LEU A 59 -11.17 0.58 16.82
N TYR A 60 -10.74 0.70 15.57
CA TYR A 60 -11.51 1.29 14.49
C TYR A 60 -12.84 0.54 14.30
N ARG A 61 -12.81 -0.79 14.15
CA ARG A 61 -14.02 -1.61 13.99
C ARG A 61 -14.96 -1.50 15.20
N THR A 62 -14.41 -1.56 16.41
CA THR A 62 -15.22 -1.45 17.64
C THR A 62 -15.92 -0.10 17.74
N LEU A 63 -15.23 0.98 17.43
CA LEU A 63 -15.78 2.33 17.48
C LEU A 63 -16.81 2.57 16.36
N GLN A 64 -16.62 1.97 15.20
CA GLN A 64 -17.57 2.03 14.09
C GLN A 64 -18.89 1.36 14.47
N THR A 65 -18.85 0.10 14.92
CA THR A 65 -20.05 -0.65 15.36
C THR A 65 -20.78 0.07 16.49
N SER A 66 -20.06 0.58 17.49
CA SER A 66 -20.67 1.33 18.60
C SER A 66 -21.37 2.60 18.15
N SER A 67 -20.90 3.23 17.06
CA SER A 67 -21.51 4.44 16.49
C SER A 67 -22.82 4.14 15.76
N GLU A 68 -22.90 3.01 15.06
CA GLU A 68 -24.11 2.57 14.35
C GLU A 68 -25.22 2.16 15.33
N ASP A 69 -24.88 1.46 16.39
CA ASP A 69 -25.83 1.02 17.44
C ASP A 69 -26.40 2.18 18.26
N LEU A 70 -25.62 3.25 18.47
CA LEU A 70 -26.05 4.41 19.26
C LEU A 70 -26.91 5.41 18.47
N PHE A 71 -26.80 5.41 17.14
CA PHE A 71 -27.50 6.40 16.29
C PHE A 71 -28.04 5.79 14.99
N PRO A 72 -29.03 4.88 15.04
CA PRO A 72 -29.58 4.20 13.85
C PRO A 72 -30.24 5.14 12.84
N ASP A 73 -30.61 6.36 13.23
CA ASP A 73 -31.34 7.32 12.39
C ASP A 73 -30.54 8.58 11.98
N SER A 74 -29.22 8.59 12.15
CA SER A 74 -28.44 9.81 11.83
C SER A 74 -28.08 9.97 10.34
N ALA A 75 -29.06 9.73 9.45
CA ALA A 75 -29.01 10.22 8.06
C ALA A 75 -29.24 11.74 7.96
N SER A 76 -29.52 12.42 9.07
CA SER A 76 -29.75 13.87 9.10
C SER A 76 -28.56 14.63 9.68
N VAL A 77 -28.03 15.46 8.83
CA VAL A 77 -27.06 16.53 9.04
C VAL A 77 -27.23 17.22 10.40
N SER A 78 -26.10 17.42 11.11
CA SER A 78 -25.92 18.36 12.24
C SER A 78 -26.02 17.85 13.70
N ALA A 79 -25.50 16.65 14.01
CA ALA A 79 -25.12 16.38 15.39
C ALA A 79 -23.63 16.75 15.61
N PRO A 80 -23.27 17.49 16.68
CA PRO A 80 -21.89 17.83 16.95
C PRO A 80 -21.05 16.57 17.23
N ASN A 81 -19.95 16.46 16.52
CA ASN A 81 -18.97 15.43 16.48
C ASN A 81 -18.61 14.76 17.82
N HIS A 82 -19.29 13.67 18.17
CA HIS A 82 -18.83 12.73 19.19
C HIS A 82 -18.20 11.47 18.57
N ARG A 83 -17.68 11.58 17.33
CA ARG A 83 -16.97 10.46 16.71
C ARG A 83 -15.61 10.29 17.37
N SER A 84 -15.36 9.10 17.90
CA SER A 84 -14.06 8.72 18.45
C SER A 84 -13.04 8.40 17.36
N PHE A 85 -13.46 8.41 16.09
CA PHE A 85 -12.61 8.22 14.92
C PHE A 85 -13.03 9.16 13.78
N ASP A 86 -12.05 9.49 12.94
CA ASP A 86 -12.27 10.26 11.72
C ASP A 86 -11.28 9.82 10.64
N MET A 87 -11.58 10.13 9.37
CA MET A 87 -10.73 9.82 8.23
C MET A 87 -10.27 11.11 7.56
N LEU A 88 -8.97 11.23 7.34
CA LEU A 88 -8.41 12.29 6.53
C LEU A 88 -8.69 12.00 5.05
N CYS A 89 -9.61 12.75 4.46
CA CYS A 89 -10.06 12.52 3.09
C CYS A 89 -9.24 13.24 2.03
N LYS A 90 -8.34 14.15 2.39
CA LYS A 90 -7.53 14.89 1.44
C LYS A 90 -6.12 14.32 1.34
N GLN A 91 -5.70 13.98 0.12
CA GLN A 91 -4.37 13.50 -0.17
C GLN A 91 -3.63 14.45 -1.12
N GLY A 92 -2.33 14.67 -0.90
CA GLY A 92 -1.47 15.55 -1.69
C GLY A 92 -0.49 14.81 -2.59
N ARG A 93 -0.46 13.48 -2.56
CA ARG A 93 0.57 12.69 -3.22
C ARG A 93 0.25 12.36 -4.66
N MET A 94 -0.88 11.73 -4.91
CA MET A 94 -1.20 11.11 -6.20
C MET A 94 -2.11 12.00 -7.04
N HIS A 95 -1.90 11.95 -8.36
CA HIS A 95 -2.91 12.44 -9.31
C HIS A 95 -4.21 11.62 -9.15
N PRO A 96 -5.40 12.23 -9.34
CA PRO A 96 -6.68 11.53 -9.20
C PRO A 96 -6.80 10.24 -10.02
N GLU A 97 -6.26 10.20 -11.25
CA GLU A 97 -6.26 8.99 -12.09
C GLU A 97 -5.47 7.84 -11.44
N VAL A 98 -4.29 8.13 -10.87
CA VAL A 98 -3.48 7.13 -10.18
C VAL A 98 -4.17 6.66 -8.89
N ALA A 99 -4.79 7.58 -8.16
CA ALA A 99 -5.51 7.28 -6.93
C ALA A 99 -6.85 6.57 -7.15
N HIS A 100 -7.39 6.59 -8.37
CA HIS A 100 -8.78 6.19 -8.65
C HIS A 100 -9.11 4.78 -8.15
N PHE A 101 -8.33 3.79 -8.56
CA PHE A 101 -8.56 2.40 -8.16
C PHE A 101 -8.53 2.26 -6.63
N ALA A 102 -7.48 2.74 -6.00
CA ALA A 102 -7.32 2.68 -4.56
C ALA A 102 -8.46 3.38 -3.82
N ASN A 103 -8.86 4.55 -4.30
CA ASN A 103 -9.95 5.32 -3.74
C ASN A 103 -11.28 4.56 -3.78
N GLN A 104 -11.60 3.93 -4.90
CA GLN A 104 -12.84 3.17 -5.04
C GLN A 104 -12.79 1.85 -4.25
N ALA A 105 -11.68 1.12 -4.30
CA ALA A 105 -11.58 -0.20 -3.70
C ALA A 105 -11.47 -0.18 -2.17
N PHE A 106 -10.86 0.85 -1.58
CA PHE A 106 -10.47 0.84 -0.17
C PHE A 106 -10.97 2.04 0.64
N TYR A 107 -11.31 3.17 -0.02
CA TYR A 107 -11.71 4.41 0.66
C TYR A 107 -13.09 4.92 0.25
N GLU A 108 -13.92 4.07 -0.35
CA GLU A 108 -15.33 4.38 -0.67
C GLU A 108 -15.49 5.63 -1.57
N GLY A 109 -14.48 5.93 -2.41
CA GLY A 109 -14.47 7.13 -3.23
C GLY A 109 -14.25 8.44 -2.46
N ARG A 110 -13.88 8.38 -1.18
CA ARG A 110 -13.83 9.56 -0.28
C ARG A 110 -12.52 10.34 -0.33
N LEU A 111 -11.48 9.81 -0.98
CA LEU A 111 -10.21 10.52 -1.12
C LEU A 111 -10.32 11.61 -2.19
N LEU A 112 -9.96 12.83 -1.79
CA LEU A 112 -9.96 14.01 -2.64
C LEU A 112 -8.54 14.58 -2.78
N PRO A 113 -8.16 15.11 -3.95
CA PRO A 113 -6.91 15.84 -4.07
C PRO A 113 -6.95 17.15 -3.26
N VAL A 114 -5.81 17.59 -2.75
CA VAL A 114 -5.69 18.92 -2.13
C VAL A 114 -5.54 20.04 -3.15
N GLY A 115 -5.36 19.71 -4.43
CA GLY A 115 -5.25 20.69 -5.52
C GLY A 115 -3.82 21.19 -5.76
N LEU A 116 -2.82 20.34 -5.48
CA LEU A 116 -1.44 20.67 -5.85
C LEU A 116 -1.25 20.64 -7.38
N PRO A 117 -0.28 21.39 -7.94
CA PRO A 117 -0.11 21.51 -9.39
C PRO A 117 -0.08 20.16 -10.12
N HIS A 118 0.72 19.19 -9.66
CA HIS A 118 0.81 17.86 -10.26
C HIS A 118 -0.48 17.04 -10.18
N GLN A 119 -1.41 17.39 -9.28
CA GLN A 119 -2.72 16.75 -9.17
C GLN A 119 -3.77 17.37 -10.11
N MET A 120 -3.53 18.60 -10.56
CA MET A 120 -4.48 19.39 -11.35
C MET A 120 -4.08 19.50 -12.83
N GLU A 121 -2.96 18.90 -13.20
CA GLU A 121 -2.52 18.85 -14.59
C GLU A 121 -3.48 18.00 -15.41
N ASP A 122 -4.31 18.66 -16.21
CA ASP A 122 -5.21 18.02 -17.17
C ASP A 122 -4.49 17.92 -18.55
N ASN A 123 -3.48 17.07 -18.62
CA ASN A 123 -2.81 16.76 -19.86
C ASN A 123 -3.30 15.40 -20.40
N GLN A 124 -4.25 15.44 -21.31
CA GLN A 124 -4.86 14.24 -21.89
C GLN A 124 -3.88 13.39 -22.73
N ASP A 125 -2.74 13.94 -23.12
CA ASP A 125 -1.70 13.22 -23.88
C ASP A 125 -0.80 12.37 -22.96
N VAL A 126 -0.89 12.54 -21.63
CA VAL A 126 -0.08 11.81 -20.65
C VAL A 126 -0.87 10.67 -20.04
N GLN A 127 -0.53 9.43 -20.40
CA GLN A 127 -1.02 8.25 -19.70
C GLN A 127 -0.31 8.11 -18.35
N ARG A 128 -1.01 8.33 -17.24
CA ARG A 128 -0.45 8.27 -15.89
C ARG A 128 -0.31 6.86 -15.34
N MET A 129 -1.07 5.92 -15.88
CA MET A 129 -0.96 4.50 -15.57
C MET A 129 -0.86 3.70 -16.86
N VAL A 130 0.23 2.96 -17.02
CA VAL A 130 0.50 2.14 -18.20
C VAL A 130 0.76 0.71 -17.77
N PHE A 131 0.04 -0.24 -18.33
CA PHE A 131 0.32 -1.66 -18.18
C PHE A 131 1.06 -2.17 -19.41
N LEU A 132 2.27 -2.68 -19.20
CA LEU A 132 3.10 -3.27 -20.24
C LEU A 132 3.20 -4.79 -20.03
N PRO A 133 2.59 -5.60 -20.88
CA PRO A 133 2.69 -7.05 -20.76
C PRO A 133 4.11 -7.53 -21.05
N SER A 134 4.57 -8.49 -20.25
CA SER A 134 5.83 -9.22 -20.47
C SER A 134 5.55 -10.71 -20.73
N GLU A 135 6.46 -11.36 -21.44
CA GLU A 135 6.36 -12.80 -21.65
C GLU A 135 6.77 -13.55 -20.37
N PRO A 136 5.97 -14.53 -19.90
CA PRO A 136 6.37 -15.39 -18.80
C PRO A 136 7.54 -16.31 -19.21
N GLU A 137 8.43 -16.59 -18.26
CA GLU A 137 9.59 -17.47 -18.45
C GLU A 137 9.48 -18.75 -17.58
N PRO A 138 8.53 -19.65 -17.85
CA PRO A 138 8.30 -20.83 -16.99
C PRO A 138 9.46 -21.85 -17.03
N GLN A 139 10.30 -21.80 -18.04
CA GLN A 139 11.50 -22.66 -18.15
C GLN A 139 12.77 -21.96 -17.62
N GLY A 140 12.62 -20.80 -17.00
CA GLY A 140 13.74 -20.07 -16.41
C GLY A 140 14.37 -20.80 -15.21
N THR A 141 15.55 -20.38 -14.84
CA THR A 141 16.33 -20.95 -13.72
C THR A 141 15.64 -20.77 -12.36
N SER A 142 14.70 -19.85 -12.24
CA SER A 142 13.94 -19.58 -11.01
C SER A 142 12.60 -18.94 -11.32
N ALA A 143 11.56 -19.38 -10.64
CA ALA A 143 10.23 -18.74 -10.70
C ALA A 143 10.23 -17.27 -10.23
N LYS A 144 11.28 -16.83 -9.51
CA LYS A 144 11.40 -15.50 -8.91
C LYS A 144 12.27 -14.54 -9.74
N VAL A 145 12.50 -14.84 -11.00
CA VAL A 145 13.19 -13.97 -11.97
C VAL A 145 12.50 -14.06 -13.32
N ASN A 146 12.43 -12.92 -14.01
CA ASN A 146 11.99 -12.80 -15.38
C ASN A 146 12.95 -11.86 -16.12
N HIS A 147 13.74 -12.41 -17.03
CA HIS A 147 14.77 -11.66 -17.74
C HIS A 147 14.17 -10.70 -18.78
N SER A 148 13.07 -11.12 -19.41
CA SER A 148 12.37 -10.26 -20.37
C SER A 148 11.83 -9.01 -19.68
N GLU A 149 11.16 -9.20 -18.55
CA GLU A 149 10.63 -8.10 -17.74
C GLU A 149 11.73 -7.18 -17.20
N ALA A 150 12.84 -7.74 -16.68
CA ALA A 150 13.96 -6.94 -16.20
C ALA A 150 14.57 -6.05 -17.30
N ARG A 151 14.65 -6.55 -18.55
CA ARG A 151 15.11 -5.74 -19.70
C ARG A 151 14.13 -4.63 -20.06
N ILE A 152 12.82 -4.91 -20.02
CA ILE A 152 11.77 -3.91 -20.25
C ILE A 152 11.89 -2.81 -19.19
N VAL A 153 11.96 -3.17 -17.91
CA VAL A 153 12.13 -2.24 -16.78
C VAL A 153 13.35 -1.36 -16.95
N ALA A 154 14.51 -1.93 -17.30
CA ALA A 154 15.73 -1.17 -17.52
C ALA A 154 15.63 -0.20 -18.68
N ARG A 155 14.92 -0.57 -19.77
CA ARG A 155 14.66 0.32 -20.89
C ARG A 155 13.77 1.48 -20.51
N ILE A 156 12.65 1.20 -19.83
CA ILE A 156 11.74 2.25 -19.32
C ILE A 156 12.49 3.21 -18.39
N ALA A 157 13.36 2.68 -17.51
CA ALA A 157 14.18 3.52 -16.64
C ALA A 157 15.09 4.47 -17.43
N ALA A 158 15.68 4.00 -18.53
CA ALA A 158 16.48 4.83 -19.42
C ALA A 158 15.62 5.88 -20.15
N ASP A 159 14.41 5.52 -20.59
CA ASP A 159 13.47 6.45 -21.23
C ASP A 159 13.04 7.56 -20.25
N VAL A 160 12.72 7.20 -19.00
CA VAL A 160 12.43 8.18 -17.93
C VAL A 160 13.62 9.10 -17.69
N TYR A 161 14.84 8.57 -17.61
CA TYR A 161 16.04 9.40 -17.48
C TYR A 161 16.18 10.41 -18.63
N GLN A 162 15.96 9.98 -19.86
CA GLN A 162 16.01 10.87 -21.04
C GLN A 162 14.92 11.94 -20.99
N GLN A 163 13.71 11.58 -20.58
CA GLN A 163 12.58 12.50 -20.48
C GLN A 163 12.84 13.61 -19.44
N TYR A 164 13.39 13.27 -18.29
CA TYR A 164 13.72 14.24 -17.24
C TYR A 164 15.02 15.01 -17.51
N GLY A 165 15.95 14.44 -18.28
CA GLY A 165 17.19 15.07 -18.65
C GLY A 165 17.97 15.61 -17.45
N GLY A 166 18.37 16.88 -17.50
CA GLY A 166 19.13 17.51 -16.43
C GLY A 166 18.39 17.70 -15.09
N THR A 167 17.07 17.44 -15.04
CA THR A 167 16.27 17.51 -13.81
C THR A 167 16.14 16.16 -13.10
N PHE A 168 16.70 15.10 -13.68
CA PHE A 168 16.63 13.75 -13.09
C PHE A 168 17.36 13.70 -11.76
N ASP A 169 16.65 13.23 -10.73
CA ASP A 169 17.19 12.95 -9.39
C ASP A 169 16.88 11.48 -9.04
N GLY A 170 17.90 10.65 -8.93
CA GLY A 170 17.73 9.22 -8.65
C GLY A 170 17.01 8.90 -7.33
N MET A 171 16.97 9.86 -6.40
CA MET A 171 16.26 9.66 -5.12
C MET A 171 14.82 10.16 -5.15
N ARG A 172 14.42 10.94 -6.14
CA ARG A 172 13.09 11.56 -6.22
C ARG A 172 12.32 11.16 -7.47
N THR A 173 13.01 11.07 -8.61
CA THR A 173 12.33 10.90 -9.90
C THR A 173 11.80 9.50 -10.10
N LEU A 174 12.61 8.46 -9.87
CA LEU A 174 12.26 7.09 -10.27
C LEU A 174 12.46 6.09 -9.13
N GLY A 175 11.47 5.21 -8.96
CA GLY A 175 11.56 4.04 -8.12
C GLY A 175 11.09 2.79 -8.83
N ILE A 176 11.68 1.64 -8.51
CA ILE A 176 11.31 0.36 -9.08
C ILE A 176 10.96 -0.61 -7.95
N ILE A 177 9.74 -1.14 -8.00
CA ILE A 177 9.22 -2.06 -7.00
C ILE A 177 9.12 -3.45 -7.62
N THR A 178 9.56 -4.48 -6.90
CA THR A 178 9.37 -5.88 -7.29
C THR A 178 9.29 -6.78 -6.05
N PRO A 179 8.51 -7.88 -6.08
CA PRO A 179 8.31 -8.72 -4.89
C PRO A 179 9.51 -9.61 -4.55
N TYR A 180 10.46 -9.80 -5.48
CA TYR A 180 11.53 -10.79 -5.31
C TYR A 180 12.93 -10.18 -5.33
N ARG A 181 13.72 -10.46 -4.30
CA ARG A 181 15.13 -10.00 -4.20
C ARG A 181 16.00 -10.46 -5.38
N SER A 182 15.72 -11.63 -5.94
CA SER A 182 16.42 -12.11 -7.14
C SER A 182 16.10 -11.27 -8.37
N GLN A 183 14.86 -10.78 -8.50
CA GLN A 183 14.47 -9.87 -9.57
C GLN A 183 15.10 -8.48 -9.36
N ILE A 184 15.21 -7.99 -8.12
CA ILE A 184 15.95 -6.76 -7.81
C ILE A 184 17.39 -6.83 -8.36
N ALA A 185 18.09 -7.93 -8.04
CA ALA A 185 19.47 -8.12 -8.50
C ALA A 185 19.57 -8.16 -10.04
N LEU A 186 18.60 -8.81 -10.70
CA LEU A 186 18.54 -8.89 -12.16
C LEU A 186 18.25 -7.51 -12.79
N ILE A 187 17.25 -6.78 -12.29
CA ILE A 187 16.92 -5.43 -12.76
C ILE A 187 18.14 -4.51 -12.62
N ARG A 188 18.80 -4.50 -11.48
CA ARG A 188 20.04 -3.71 -11.27
C ARG A 188 21.12 -4.07 -12.28
N LYS A 189 21.31 -5.36 -12.57
CA LYS A 189 22.26 -5.82 -13.59
C LYS A 189 21.90 -5.30 -14.99
N GLU A 190 20.62 -5.31 -15.35
CA GLU A 190 20.17 -4.80 -16.65
C GLU A 190 20.30 -3.27 -16.73
N ILE A 191 20.03 -2.53 -15.64
CA ILE A 191 20.24 -1.08 -15.55
C ILE A 191 21.70 -0.72 -15.76
N VAL A 192 22.63 -1.42 -15.13
CA VAL A 192 24.09 -1.18 -15.32
C VAL A 192 24.49 -1.32 -16.79
N LYS A 193 23.88 -2.25 -17.54
CA LYS A 193 24.15 -2.41 -18.98
C LYS A 193 23.69 -1.22 -19.82
N MET A 194 22.78 -0.39 -19.33
CA MET A 194 22.35 0.83 -20.04
C MET A 194 23.46 1.89 -20.10
N GLY A 195 24.49 1.78 -19.24
CA GLY A 195 25.62 2.72 -19.25
C GLY A 195 25.28 4.13 -18.76
N ILE A 196 24.18 4.29 -18.00
CA ILE A 196 23.74 5.56 -17.44
C ILE A 196 24.06 5.57 -15.95
N PRO A 197 25.11 6.27 -15.48
CA PRO A 197 25.54 6.24 -14.09
C PRO A 197 24.48 6.72 -13.09
N GLU A 198 23.66 7.68 -13.47
CA GLU A 198 22.62 8.29 -12.64
C GLU A 198 21.55 7.24 -12.22
N LEU A 199 21.28 6.28 -13.07
CA LEU A 199 20.34 5.19 -12.78
C LEU A 199 20.83 4.22 -11.71
N ASN A 200 22.14 4.23 -11.37
CA ASN A 200 22.65 3.40 -10.28
C ASN A 200 22.20 3.89 -8.89
N SER A 201 21.77 5.13 -8.78
CA SER A 201 21.31 5.75 -7.54
C SER A 201 19.83 5.53 -7.23
N ILE A 202 19.03 5.05 -8.20
CA ILE A 202 17.60 4.83 -7.99
C ILE A 202 17.33 3.70 -7.00
N LEU A 203 16.22 3.82 -6.28
CA LEU A 203 15.78 2.74 -5.39
C LEU A 203 15.12 1.63 -6.20
N VAL A 204 15.65 0.42 -6.11
CA VAL A 204 15.03 -0.81 -6.61
C VAL A 204 14.88 -1.75 -5.42
N ASP A 205 13.66 -1.95 -4.91
CA ASP A 205 13.44 -2.75 -3.71
C ASP A 205 12.01 -3.34 -3.68
N THR A 206 11.67 -4.02 -2.58
CA THR A 206 10.34 -4.55 -2.35
C THR A 206 9.38 -3.46 -1.86
N VAL A 207 8.08 -3.73 -1.95
CA VAL A 207 7.03 -2.78 -1.56
C VAL A 207 7.16 -2.34 -0.09
N GLU A 208 7.55 -3.26 0.80
CA GLU A 208 7.73 -2.95 2.23
C GLU A 208 8.83 -1.92 2.47
N ARG A 209 9.86 -1.94 1.63
CA ARG A 209 10.97 -0.96 1.69
C ARG A 209 10.60 0.39 1.09
N PHE A 210 9.60 0.43 0.22
CA PHE A 210 9.06 1.67 -0.33
C PHE A 210 8.05 2.35 0.59
N GLN A 211 7.51 1.64 1.59
CA GLN A 211 6.54 2.21 2.51
C GLN A 211 7.06 3.51 3.13
N GLY A 212 6.26 4.59 3.02
CA GLY A 212 6.65 5.93 3.46
C GLY A 212 7.52 6.74 2.48
N SER A 213 7.90 6.14 1.35
CA SER A 213 8.61 6.85 0.26
C SER A 213 7.64 7.35 -0.81
N GLU A 214 8.11 8.29 -1.63
CA GLU A 214 7.39 8.77 -2.82
C GLU A 214 8.38 9.03 -3.96
N ARG A 215 7.92 8.89 -5.20
CA ARG A 215 8.66 9.16 -6.43
C ARG A 215 7.72 9.75 -7.47
N ASP A 216 8.28 10.52 -8.41
CA ASP A 216 7.50 11.05 -9.53
C ASP A 216 7.01 9.93 -10.45
N VAL A 217 7.84 8.90 -10.63
CA VAL A 217 7.55 7.73 -11.46
C VAL A 217 7.83 6.44 -10.68
N ILE A 218 6.87 5.53 -10.68
CA ILE A 218 7.03 4.18 -10.12
C ILE A 218 6.90 3.15 -11.25
N ILE A 219 7.85 2.25 -11.34
CA ILE A 219 7.76 1.05 -12.16
C ILE A 219 7.53 -0.15 -11.24
N TYR A 220 6.42 -0.86 -11.45
CA TYR A 220 6.15 -2.10 -10.71
C TYR A 220 6.45 -3.31 -11.61
N SER A 221 7.44 -4.11 -11.22
CA SER A 221 7.82 -5.36 -11.88
C SER A 221 7.19 -6.53 -11.14
N PHE A 222 6.14 -7.12 -11.69
CA PHE A 222 5.37 -8.20 -11.04
C PHE A 222 6.15 -9.52 -10.97
N CYS A 223 6.98 -9.79 -11.97
CA CYS A 223 7.78 -11.01 -12.08
C CYS A 223 6.92 -12.28 -11.97
N VAL A 224 5.81 -12.34 -12.73
CA VAL A 224 4.89 -13.48 -12.74
C VAL A 224 5.23 -14.40 -13.91
N ASN A 225 5.75 -15.58 -13.61
CA ASN A 225 6.03 -16.64 -14.58
C ASN A 225 5.01 -17.78 -14.53
N TYR A 226 4.28 -17.91 -13.42
CA TYR A 226 3.28 -18.96 -13.19
C TYR A 226 2.01 -18.41 -12.57
N PRO A 227 0.82 -18.91 -12.91
CA PRO A 227 -0.45 -18.42 -12.38
C PRO A 227 -0.56 -18.46 -10.83
N TYR A 228 0.08 -19.45 -10.17
CA TYR A 228 0.04 -19.54 -8.71
C TYR A 228 0.71 -18.34 -8.00
N GLN A 229 1.64 -17.64 -8.68
CA GLN A 229 2.32 -16.47 -8.13
C GLN A 229 1.37 -15.29 -7.97
N LEU A 230 0.30 -15.21 -8.75
CA LEU A 230 -0.74 -14.20 -8.59
C LEU A 230 -1.40 -14.29 -7.21
N ARG A 231 -1.63 -15.50 -6.70
CA ARG A 231 -2.21 -15.68 -5.36
C ARG A 231 -1.27 -15.20 -4.25
N PHE A 232 0.03 -15.33 -4.45
CA PHE A 232 1.03 -14.83 -3.51
C PHE A 232 1.15 -13.30 -3.55
N LEU A 233 1.07 -12.71 -4.74
CA LEU A 233 1.16 -11.26 -4.94
C LEU A 233 -0.13 -10.55 -4.51
N SER A 234 -1.27 -11.21 -4.68
CA SER A 234 -2.56 -10.60 -4.37
C SER A 234 -2.90 -10.61 -2.88
N ASN A 235 -2.24 -11.44 -2.06
CA ASN A 235 -2.54 -11.60 -0.62
C ASN A 235 -4.06 -11.48 -0.33
N LEU A 236 -4.85 -12.19 -1.16
CA LEU A 236 -6.31 -12.09 -1.19
C LEU A 236 -6.88 -12.52 0.16
N THR A 237 -7.40 -11.57 0.90
CA THR A 237 -8.28 -11.84 2.04
C THR A 237 -9.72 -11.78 1.57
N GLU A 238 -10.48 -12.82 1.88
CA GLU A 238 -11.91 -12.85 1.60
C GLU A 238 -12.64 -12.12 2.74
N GLU A 239 -13.06 -10.89 2.51
CA GLU A 239 -14.02 -10.20 3.35
C GLU A 239 -15.36 -10.14 2.61
N ASN A 240 -16.39 -10.76 3.17
CA ASN A 240 -17.77 -10.75 2.65
C ASN A 240 -17.91 -11.26 1.19
N GLY A 241 -17.10 -12.24 0.80
CA GLY A 241 -17.10 -12.79 -0.56
C GLY A 241 -16.43 -11.90 -1.61
N VAL A 242 -15.75 -10.84 -1.21
CA VAL A 242 -14.96 -9.97 -2.08
C VAL A 242 -13.48 -10.20 -1.79
N PHE A 243 -12.72 -10.51 -2.84
CA PHE A 243 -11.26 -10.61 -2.73
C PHE A 243 -10.66 -9.20 -2.71
N ILE A 244 -10.00 -8.85 -1.62
CA ILE A 244 -9.30 -7.57 -1.46
C ILE A 244 -7.81 -7.82 -1.59
N ASP A 245 -7.18 -7.18 -2.56
CA ASP A 245 -5.74 -7.23 -2.79
C ASP A 245 -5.03 -6.09 -2.05
N CYS A 246 -4.28 -6.44 -1.02
CA CYS A 246 -3.53 -5.46 -0.23
C CYS A 246 -2.17 -5.09 -0.82
N LEU A 247 -1.61 -5.87 -1.74
CA LEU A 247 -0.25 -5.65 -2.25
C LEU A 247 -0.15 -4.61 -3.36
N LEU A 248 -1.16 -4.48 -4.20
CA LEU A 248 -1.21 -3.45 -5.24
C LEU A 248 -1.48 -2.06 -4.69
N TYR A 249 -1.86 -1.99 -3.42
CA TYR A 249 -2.37 -0.78 -2.80
C TYR A 249 -1.30 0.11 -2.17
N THR A 250 -0.11 -0.39 -1.94
CA THR A 250 0.94 0.32 -1.20
C THR A 250 1.91 1.11 -2.08
N SER A 251 1.58 1.26 -3.35
CA SER A 251 2.32 2.20 -4.19
C SER A 251 2.01 3.63 -3.76
N PRO A 252 3.03 4.47 -3.56
CA PRO A 252 2.89 5.84 -3.11
C PRO A 252 2.11 6.71 -4.09
#